data_76c03611e60aac67242510055bdc904c
#
_entry.id   76c03611e60aac67242510055bdc904c
#
_cell.length_a   1.000
_cell.length_b   1.000
_cell.length_c   1.000
_cell.angle_alpha   90.00
_cell.angle_beta   90.00
_cell.angle_gamma   90.00
#
_symmetry.space_group_name_H-M   'P 1'
#
loop_
_entity.id
_entity.type
_entity.pdbx_description
1 polymer ?
#
loop_
_entity_poly.entity_id
_entity_poly.type
_entity_poly.pdbx_seq_one_letter_code
_entity_poly.pdbx_strand_id
1 'polypeptide(L)'
;MPRLRSAAGDEAGVALVLALVIMVVLGALTAAITLEVAVNDRYAGQSGAADKAFALAELGLSYAEGRVYAAAAAHTTPSTAQSSFPQDGGTVTYWANVAADGVTWTMTGQGTYGGVTKTVSAQANVPSPVVTTDPSVWNYLYADDPSRCTTLQNNIVVAAPLFVRGSLCLSNNAAYLGTQLEIGGSLTIQNNAAVGSRSSPVGTLEVAGGSTSCNGAAPGTGTCDGTHSPIYARAVHGTLSVAEQKPPVDFANAYATTNPGPAPGHACQPGSGVPTPFFDDDGTLDDSLASVNLFPSTPYDCKVGSNEIQWTPSTSTLHVSGQFYFDGNLVASGNTKVTYTGSGTLYFTGTVSFQNNFQLCGIANCTSSWNPDTNGIIIVAGCYGDANGDLVNYWSGPWAGRYCFQVQNNAIVQIGAWVNTDYEVQNNAKNWGPVIANTLTFGNNTQTLTPFHTMPPGTPMNTQVTYLPASKPTHWSG
;
A
#
# COMPACT_ATOMS: atom_id res chain seq x y z
N MET A 1 5.29 27.82 132.85
CA MET A 1 4.85 28.36 131.50
C MET A 1 5.93 28.00 130.49
N PRO A 2 5.79 27.00 129.64
CA PRO A 2 6.70 26.75 128.57
C PRO A 2 6.23 27.53 127.28
N ARG A 3 7.15 28.24 126.63
CA ARG A 3 6.96 28.97 125.38
C ARG A 3 6.98 27.95 124.21
N LEU A 4 5.87 27.96 123.48
CA LEU A 4 5.80 27.34 122.15
C LEU A 4 6.69 28.13 121.20
N ARG A 5 7.76 27.49 120.73
CA ARG A 5 8.50 28.01 119.55
C ARG A 5 7.70 27.61 118.30
N SER A 6 7.31 28.57 117.50
CA SER A 6 6.68 28.36 116.23
C SER A 6 7.67 27.80 115.21
N ALA A 7 7.37 26.67 114.65
CA ALA A 7 8.10 26.09 113.50
C ALA A 7 7.63 26.76 112.18
N ALA A 8 8.06 28.00 111.93
CA ALA A 8 7.75 28.75 110.73
C ALA A 8 8.89 28.72 109.64
N GLY A 9 9.69 27.68 109.69
CA GLY A 9 10.88 27.62 108.78
C GLY A 9 10.81 26.65 107.64
N ASP A 10 9.92 25.64 107.69
CA ASP A 10 9.92 24.55 106.64
C ASP A 10 8.99 24.72 105.49
N GLU A 11 7.99 25.62 105.53
CA GLU A 11 7.02 25.80 104.46
C GLU A 11 7.59 26.54 103.25
N ALA A 12 8.56 27.41 103.43
CA ALA A 12 9.18 28.18 102.35
C ALA A 12 10.08 27.29 101.40
N GLY A 13 10.72 26.26 102.04
CA GLY A 13 11.53 25.32 101.24
C GLY A 13 10.71 24.39 100.35
N VAL A 14 9.58 23.90 100.91
CA VAL A 14 8.66 23.02 100.19
C VAL A 14 7.98 23.79 99.04
N ALA A 15 7.59 25.05 99.24
CA ALA A 15 7.03 25.89 98.20
C ALA A 15 8.00 26.16 97.03
N LEU A 16 9.29 26.34 97.34
CA LEU A 16 10.32 26.56 96.29
C LEU A 16 10.55 25.30 95.46
N VAL A 17 10.62 24.11 96.10
CA VAL A 17 10.79 22.85 95.43
C VAL A 17 9.57 22.52 94.59
N LEU A 18 8.35 22.79 95.09
CA LEU A 18 7.13 22.60 94.28
C LEU A 18 7.05 23.52 93.10
N ALA A 19 7.42 24.81 93.22
CA ALA A 19 7.52 25.73 92.14
C ALA A 19 8.53 25.30 91.06
N LEU A 20 9.68 24.75 91.51
CA LEU A 20 10.72 24.29 90.64
C LEU A 20 10.28 23.01 89.87
N VAL A 21 9.58 22.08 90.54
CA VAL A 21 8.99 20.91 89.92
C VAL A 21 7.90 21.29 88.87
N ILE A 22 7.04 22.25 89.28
CA ILE A 22 6.00 22.75 88.31
C ILE A 22 6.65 23.42 87.13
N MET A 23 7.70 24.21 87.25
CA MET A 23 8.40 24.84 86.12
C MET A 23 9.09 23.80 85.26
N VAL A 24 9.68 22.75 85.85
CA VAL A 24 10.29 21.66 85.02
C VAL A 24 9.24 20.86 84.28
N VAL A 25 8.12 20.56 84.90
CA VAL A 25 6.99 19.86 84.27
C VAL A 25 6.36 20.68 83.18
N LEU A 26 6.12 21.97 83.41
CA LEU A 26 5.64 22.88 82.43
C LEU A 26 6.62 23.09 81.24
N GLY A 27 7.89 23.17 81.54
CA GLY A 27 8.97 23.22 80.56
C GLY A 27 9.04 21.96 79.72
N ALA A 28 8.93 20.79 80.35
CA ALA A 28 8.88 19.52 79.62
C ALA A 28 7.61 19.36 78.76
N LEU A 29 6.46 19.78 79.27
CA LEU A 29 5.20 19.79 78.52
C LEU A 29 5.25 20.75 77.32
N THR A 30 5.78 21.95 77.50
CA THR A 30 5.92 22.91 76.34
C THR A 30 6.91 22.40 75.32
N ALA A 31 8.01 21.77 75.71
CA ALA A 31 8.95 21.16 74.82
C ALA A 31 8.33 19.97 74.01
N ALA A 32 7.55 19.12 74.72
CA ALA A 32 6.81 18.04 74.03
C ALA A 32 5.81 18.51 73.03
N ILE A 33 4.99 19.52 73.38
CA ILE A 33 3.99 20.12 72.48
C ILE A 33 4.68 20.78 71.28
N THR A 34 5.77 21.54 71.46
CA THR A 34 6.50 22.17 70.38
C THR A 34 7.14 21.16 69.45
N LEU A 35 7.65 20.03 69.98
CA LEU A 35 8.15 18.94 69.18
C LEU A 35 7.04 18.27 68.32
N GLU A 36 5.89 18.02 68.96
CA GLU A 36 4.74 17.40 68.29
C GLU A 36 4.17 18.32 67.17
N VAL A 37 4.05 19.65 67.44
CA VAL A 37 3.67 20.62 66.44
C VAL A 37 4.66 20.70 65.29
N ALA A 38 5.97 20.72 65.57
CA ALA A 38 7.00 20.74 64.56
C ALA A 38 7.03 19.46 63.69
N VAL A 39 6.76 18.30 64.31
CA VAL A 39 6.62 17.04 63.59
C VAL A 39 5.36 17.04 62.70
N ASN A 40 4.23 17.48 63.25
CA ASN A 40 2.98 17.56 62.47
C ASN A 40 3.07 18.57 61.34
N ASP A 41 3.68 19.73 61.56
CA ASP A 41 3.91 20.73 60.47
C ASP A 41 4.83 20.15 59.37
N ARG A 42 5.85 19.36 59.78
CA ARG A 42 6.70 18.68 58.80
C ARG A 42 5.97 17.60 58.01
N TYR A 43 5.11 16.82 58.65
CA TYR A 43 4.25 15.83 57.99
C TYR A 43 3.21 16.49 57.08
N ALA A 44 2.57 17.57 57.52
CA ALA A 44 1.65 18.32 56.71
C ALA A 44 2.35 18.94 55.49
N GLY A 45 3.57 19.49 55.69
CA GLY A 45 4.36 20.02 54.59
C GLY A 45 4.78 18.94 53.59
N GLN A 46 5.19 17.76 54.07
CA GLN A 46 5.53 16.64 53.17
C GLN A 46 4.32 16.06 52.45
N SER A 47 3.16 15.96 53.11
CA SER A 47 1.91 15.54 52.49
C SER A 47 1.51 16.53 51.36
N GLY A 48 1.53 17.83 51.65
CA GLY A 48 1.22 18.86 50.64
C GLY A 48 2.22 18.89 49.48
N ALA A 49 3.50 18.61 49.75
CA ALA A 49 4.49 18.48 48.67
C ALA A 49 4.25 17.22 47.81
N ALA A 50 3.84 16.11 48.45
CA ALA A 50 3.52 14.88 47.74
C ALA A 50 2.28 15.02 46.87
N ASP A 51 1.23 15.69 47.34
CA ASP A 51 0.01 15.95 46.57
C ASP A 51 0.29 16.86 45.36
N LYS A 52 1.10 17.89 45.55
CA LYS A 52 1.54 18.75 44.44
C LYS A 52 2.41 18.01 43.44
N ALA A 53 3.35 17.18 43.90
CA ALA A 53 4.18 16.36 43.03
C ALA A 53 3.33 15.37 42.23
N PHE A 54 2.28 14.79 42.84
CA PHE A 54 1.34 13.90 42.16
C PHE A 54 0.53 14.63 41.10
N ALA A 55 -0.02 15.80 41.40
CA ALA A 55 -0.74 16.63 40.40
C ALA A 55 0.15 17.03 39.23
N LEU A 56 1.43 17.34 39.47
CA LEU A 56 2.41 17.60 38.40
C LEU A 56 2.72 16.35 37.59
N ALA A 57 2.72 15.17 38.19
CA ALA A 57 2.91 13.90 37.51
C ALA A 57 1.70 13.59 36.56
N GLU A 58 0.47 13.82 37.06
CA GLU A 58 -0.74 13.68 36.22
C GLU A 58 -0.73 14.64 35.06
N LEU A 59 -0.31 15.90 35.26
CA LEU A 59 -0.13 16.86 34.19
C LEU A 59 0.90 16.34 33.18
N GLY A 60 2.03 15.80 33.63
CA GLY A 60 3.04 15.20 32.75
C GLY A 60 2.48 14.03 31.93
N LEU A 61 1.68 13.18 32.57
CA LEU A 61 1.02 12.08 31.87
C LEU A 61 0.09 12.59 30.76
N SER A 62 -0.72 13.62 31.03
CA SER A 62 -1.59 14.23 30.01
C SER A 62 -0.81 14.78 28.80
N TYR A 63 0.39 15.34 29.03
CA TYR A 63 1.27 15.76 27.94
C TYR A 63 1.83 14.57 27.14
N ALA A 64 2.22 13.50 27.83
CA ALA A 64 2.65 12.27 27.17
C ALA A 64 1.54 11.65 26.31
N GLU A 65 0.33 11.59 26.84
CA GLU A 65 -0.88 11.15 26.12
C GLU A 65 -1.14 12.02 24.89
N GLY A 66 -1.15 13.33 25.06
CA GLY A 66 -1.35 14.27 23.96
C GLY A 66 -0.34 14.06 22.84
N ARG A 67 0.93 13.81 23.18
CA ARG A 67 1.98 13.52 22.20
C ARG A 67 1.72 12.22 21.42
N VAL A 68 1.37 11.13 22.13
CA VAL A 68 1.12 9.82 21.50
C VAL A 68 -0.11 9.89 20.61
N TYR A 69 -1.21 10.48 21.07
CA TYR A 69 -2.44 10.59 20.28
C TYR A 69 -2.31 11.56 19.11
N ALA A 70 -1.59 12.67 19.28
CA ALA A 70 -1.32 13.59 18.15
C ALA A 70 -0.49 12.91 17.05
N ALA A 71 0.53 12.15 17.43
CA ALA A 71 1.34 11.40 16.46
C ALA A 71 0.50 10.32 15.78
N ALA A 72 -0.32 9.58 16.52
CA ALA A 72 -1.23 8.58 15.95
C ALA A 72 -2.22 9.20 14.97
N ALA A 73 -2.80 10.35 15.31
CA ALA A 73 -3.73 11.08 14.43
C ALA A 73 -3.03 11.64 13.17
N ALA A 74 -1.75 12.01 13.30
CA ALA A 74 -0.92 12.44 12.16
C ALA A 74 -0.29 11.29 11.37
N HIS A 75 -0.56 10.03 11.74
CA HIS A 75 0.02 8.83 11.13
C HIS A 75 1.55 8.78 11.19
N THR A 76 2.12 9.32 12.27
CA THR A 76 3.56 9.34 12.51
C THR A 76 3.92 8.53 13.76
N THR A 77 5.17 8.11 13.85
CA THR A 77 5.66 7.45 15.07
C THR A 77 5.77 8.46 16.21
N PRO A 78 5.16 8.18 17.40
CA PRO A 78 5.31 9.05 18.55
C PRO A 78 6.77 9.18 18.99
N SER A 79 7.16 10.36 19.46
CA SER A 79 8.52 10.59 19.97
C SER A 79 8.69 9.93 21.34
N THR A 80 9.77 9.19 21.53
CA THR A 80 10.20 8.60 22.80
C THR A 80 11.05 9.55 23.65
N ALA A 81 11.40 10.72 23.13
CA ALA A 81 12.26 11.68 23.83
C ALA A 81 11.60 12.20 25.11
N GLN A 82 12.35 12.19 26.22
CA GLN A 82 11.95 12.81 27.47
C GLN A 82 11.94 14.35 27.32
N SER A 83 10.90 14.96 27.87
CA SER A 83 10.74 16.42 27.89
C SER A 83 10.38 16.88 29.30
N SER A 84 10.79 18.07 29.67
CA SER A 84 10.47 18.65 30.97
C SER A 84 10.25 20.17 30.88
N PHE A 85 9.42 20.70 31.80
CA PHE A 85 9.18 22.12 31.95
C PHE A 85 8.84 22.46 33.41
N PRO A 86 9.10 23.71 33.85
CA PRO A 86 8.71 24.17 35.18
C PRO A 86 7.21 24.49 35.22
N GLN A 87 6.54 24.12 36.32
CA GLN A 87 5.13 24.42 36.58
C GLN A 87 4.89 24.57 38.09
N ASP A 88 4.21 25.66 38.51
CA ASP A 88 3.77 25.92 39.91
C ASP A 88 4.85 25.73 40.98
N GLY A 89 6.10 26.13 40.66
CA GLY A 89 7.26 26.00 41.55
C GLY A 89 7.85 24.60 41.65
N GLY A 90 7.38 23.68 40.78
CA GLY A 90 7.93 22.32 40.60
C GLY A 90 8.40 22.07 39.18
N THR A 91 8.68 20.82 38.87
CA THR A 91 9.10 20.37 37.54
C THR A 91 8.19 19.25 37.09
N VAL A 92 7.68 19.35 35.87
CA VAL A 92 6.96 18.31 35.14
C VAL A 92 7.91 17.67 34.15
N THR A 93 8.01 16.35 34.17
CA THR A 93 8.77 15.56 33.19
C THR A 93 7.85 14.52 32.58
N TYR A 94 7.96 14.29 31.26
CA TYR A 94 7.11 13.32 30.59
C TYR A 94 7.81 12.67 29.41
N TRP A 95 7.44 11.41 29.13
CA TRP A 95 7.94 10.63 28.00
C TRP A 95 6.97 9.50 27.67
N ALA A 96 7.20 8.85 26.54
CA ALA A 96 6.50 7.63 26.15
C ALA A 96 7.50 6.59 25.65
N ASN A 97 7.27 5.34 25.93
CA ASN A 97 8.07 4.22 25.43
C ASN A 97 7.17 3.20 24.73
N VAL A 98 7.69 2.61 23.66
CA VAL A 98 7.01 1.52 22.96
C VAL A 98 7.54 0.18 23.46
N ALA A 99 6.64 -0.77 23.67
CA ALA A 99 7.01 -2.14 24.01
C ALA A 99 7.61 -2.89 22.82
N ALA A 100 8.15 -4.07 23.05
CA ALA A 100 8.75 -4.89 21.99
C ALA A 100 7.76 -5.34 20.89
N ASP A 101 6.46 -5.30 21.17
CA ASP A 101 5.40 -5.59 20.20
C ASP A 101 5.19 -4.45 19.18
N GLY A 102 5.82 -3.29 19.38
CA GLY A 102 5.72 -2.12 18.53
C GLY A 102 4.36 -1.40 18.57
N VAL A 103 3.41 -1.89 19.36
CA VAL A 103 2.00 -1.43 19.39
C VAL A 103 1.63 -0.83 20.74
N THR A 104 2.10 -1.43 21.84
CA THR A 104 1.79 -0.98 23.20
C THR A 104 2.71 0.15 23.62
N TRP A 105 2.13 1.31 23.90
CA TRP A 105 2.84 2.50 24.37
C TRP A 105 2.59 2.71 25.86
N THR A 106 3.67 2.85 26.63
CA THR A 106 3.62 3.27 28.04
C THR A 106 3.95 4.74 28.11
N MET A 107 2.99 5.56 28.51
CA MET A 107 3.10 6.99 28.71
C MET A 107 3.38 7.25 30.18
N THR A 108 4.33 8.10 30.48
CA THR A 108 4.78 8.37 31.85
C THR A 108 4.87 9.86 32.10
N GLY A 109 4.28 10.28 33.19
CA GLY A 109 4.43 11.61 33.77
C GLY A 109 5.12 11.53 35.13
N GLN A 110 6.05 12.45 35.36
CA GLN A 110 6.76 12.61 36.61
C GLN A 110 6.69 14.05 37.10
N GLY A 111 6.28 14.24 38.34
CA GLY A 111 6.22 15.55 38.99
C GLY A 111 7.19 15.63 40.14
N THR A 112 7.94 16.72 40.27
CA THR A 112 8.85 16.99 41.39
C THR A 112 8.46 18.33 42.01
N TYR A 113 8.19 18.33 43.33
CA TYR A 113 7.89 19.52 44.10
C TYR A 113 8.43 19.39 45.54
N GLY A 114 9.10 20.45 46.04
CA GLY A 114 9.62 20.45 47.42
C GLY A 114 10.56 19.27 47.76
N GLY A 115 11.29 18.74 46.79
CA GLY A 115 12.17 17.56 46.96
C GLY A 115 11.43 16.22 46.92
N VAL A 116 10.10 16.21 46.75
CA VAL A 116 9.30 14.99 46.57
C VAL A 116 9.08 14.75 45.05
N THR A 117 9.29 13.51 44.61
CA THR A 117 9.03 13.09 43.25
C THR A 117 7.93 12.02 43.25
N LYS A 118 6.96 12.20 42.34
CA LYS A 118 5.90 11.21 42.07
C LYS A 118 5.91 10.89 40.60
N THR A 119 5.51 9.65 40.27
CA THR A 119 5.43 9.18 38.88
C THR A 119 4.10 8.47 38.68
N VAL A 120 3.43 8.77 37.58
CA VAL A 120 2.23 8.08 37.16
C VAL A 120 2.43 7.59 35.72
N SER A 121 1.82 6.48 35.38
CA SER A 121 1.90 5.94 34.02
C SER A 121 0.57 5.34 33.58
N ALA A 122 0.37 5.33 32.27
CA ALA A 122 -0.76 4.68 31.62
C ALA A 122 -0.27 3.98 30.34
N GLN A 123 -1.05 3.02 29.87
CA GLN A 123 -0.77 2.31 28.62
C GLN A 123 -1.87 2.54 27.61
N ALA A 124 -1.49 2.66 26.34
CA ALA A 124 -2.40 2.70 25.21
C ALA A 124 -1.82 1.89 24.04
N ASN A 125 -2.70 1.29 23.27
CA ASN A 125 -2.30 0.63 22.02
C ASN A 125 -2.43 1.61 20.85
N VAL A 126 -1.35 1.75 20.08
CA VAL A 126 -1.33 2.44 18.79
C VAL A 126 -1.09 1.37 17.75
N PRO A 127 -2.15 0.82 17.14
CA PRO A 127 -2.02 -0.27 16.19
C PRO A 127 -1.18 0.14 14.98
N SER A 128 -0.38 -0.79 14.48
CA SER A 128 0.28 -0.62 13.20
C SER A 128 -0.78 -0.46 12.09
N PRO A 129 -0.50 0.34 11.07
CA PRO A 129 -1.41 0.45 9.94
C PRO A 129 -1.62 -0.91 9.27
N VAL A 130 -2.86 -1.19 8.91
CA VAL A 130 -3.19 -2.39 8.14
C VAL A 130 -3.01 -2.05 6.67
N VAL A 131 -2.06 -2.73 6.02
CA VAL A 131 -1.83 -2.62 4.59
C VAL A 131 -2.60 -3.75 3.91
N THR A 132 -3.57 -3.40 3.07
CA THR A 132 -4.31 -4.34 2.23
C THR A 132 -3.97 -4.10 0.77
N THR A 133 -3.86 -5.17 0.00
CA THR A 133 -3.67 -5.10 -1.45
C THR A 133 -5.03 -5.24 -2.13
N ASP A 134 -5.24 -4.43 -3.18
CA ASP A 134 -6.46 -4.43 -3.97
C ASP A 134 -6.15 -4.90 -5.40
N PRO A 135 -6.57 -6.12 -5.78
CA PRO A 135 -6.37 -6.65 -7.11
C PRO A 135 -7.52 -6.32 -8.08
N SER A 136 -8.52 -5.52 -7.69
CA SER A 136 -9.76 -5.32 -8.45
C SER A 136 -9.54 -4.89 -9.90
N VAL A 137 -8.55 -4.03 -10.16
CA VAL A 137 -8.18 -3.56 -11.50
C VAL A 137 -7.78 -4.71 -12.46
N TRP A 138 -7.30 -5.83 -11.93
CA TRP A 138 -6.95 -7.02 -12.71
C TRP A 138 -8.16 -7.83 -13.21
N ASN A 139 -9.37 -7.39 -12.92
CA ASN A 139 -10.59 -7.95 -13.50
C ASN A 139 -10.97 -7.31 -14.84
N TYR A 140 -10.19 -6.33 -15.32
CA TYR A 140 -10.54 -5.52 -16.48
C TYR A 140 -9.48 -5.56 -17.60
N LEU A 141 -9.90 -5.19 -18.79
CA LEU A 141 -9.06 -4.47 -19.74
C LEU A 141 -9.10 -3.00 -19.28
N TYR A 142 -7.98 -2.46 -18.82
CA TYR A 142 -7.94 -1.16 -18.14
C TYR A 142 -7.12 -0.13 -18.91
N ALA A 143 -7.74 1.01 -19.25
CA ALA A 143 -7.10 2.15 -19.90
C ALA A 143 -7.05 3.36 -18.95
N ASP A 144 -5.83 3.79 -18.57
CA ASP A 144 -5.61 4.80 -17.52
C ASP A 144 -5.55 6.25 -18.01
N ASP A 145 -5.43 6.53 -19.32
CA ASP A 145 -5.29 7.91 -19.80
C ASP A 145 -6.61 8.69 -19.72
N PRO A 146 -6.74 9.66 -18.79
CA PRO A 146 -7.98 10.43 -18.62
C PRO A 146 -8.20 11.46 -19.75
N SER A 147 -7.14 11.78 -20.52
CA SER A 147 -7.17 12.82 -21.53
C SER A 147 -7.57 12.33 -22.91
N ARG A 148 -7.54 11.01 -23.14
CA ARG A 148 -7.76 10.40 -24.45
C ARG A 148 -9.08 9.66 -24.55
N CYS A 149 -9.51 9.47 -25.79
CA CYS A 149 -10.58 8.55 -26.12
C CYS A 149 -10.00 7.19 -26.50
N THR A 150 -10.25 6.16 -25.70
CA THR A 150 -9.98 4.78 -26.10
C THR A 150 -10.88 4.43 -27.28
N THR A 151 -10.29 4.07 -28.42
CA THR A 151 -11.04 3.90 -29.66
C THR A 151 -11.24 2.43 -30.00
N LEU A 152 -12.49 2.02 -30.16
CA LEU A 152 -12.88 0.73 -30.72
C LEU A 152 -13.52 0.98 -32.09
N GLN A 153 -12.93 0.38 -33.15
CA GLN A 153 -13.38 0.62 -34.53
C GLN A 153 -13.18 -0.60 -35.44
N ASN A 154 -13.74 -0.56 -36.62
CA ASN A 154 -13.47 -1.56 -37.70
C ASN A 154 -13.82 -3.01 -37.28
N ASN A 155 -15.06 -3.26 -36.87
CA ASN A 155 -15.57 -4.58 -36.48
C ASN A 155 -14.90 -5.23 -35.26
N ILE A 156 -14.23 -4.44 -34.42
CA ILE A 156 -13.72 -4.93 -33.14
C ILE A 156 -14.88 -5.34 -32.25
N VAL A 157 -14.72 -6.48 -31.58
CA VAL A 157 -15.64 -6.92 -30.52
C VAL A 157 -14.87 -7.05 -29.21
N VAL A 158 -15.29 -6.31 -28.19
CA VAL A 158 -14.77 -6.48 -26.81
C VAL A 158 -15.84 -7.19 -25.98
N ALA A 159 -15.52 -8.43 -25.58
CA ALA A 159 -16.40 -9.28 -24.79
C ALA A 159 -15.79 -9.56 -23.40
N ALA A 160 -15.15 -8.55 -22.83
CA ALA A 160 -14.49 -8.59 -21.53
C ALA A 160 -14.93 -7.39 -20.68
N PRO A 161 -14.86 -7.41 -19.36
CA PRO A 161 -14.96 -6.21 -18.56
C PRO A 161 -13.96 -5.15 -19.01
N LEU A 162 -14.40 -3.91 -19.19
CA LEU A 162 -13.58 -2.82 -19.67
C LEU A 162 -13.75 -1.60 -18.76
N PHE A 163 -12.62 -1.11 -18.26
CA PHE A 163 -12.55 0.14 -17.52
C PHE A 163 -11.74 1.16 -18.36
N VAL A 164 -12.31 2.32 -18.61
CA VAL A 164 -11.64 3.43 -19.31
C VAL A 164 -11.71 4.67 -18.44
N ARG A 165 -10.57 5.10 -17.91
CA ARG A 165 -10.52 6.31 -17.07
C ARG A 165 -10.85 7.58 -17.87
N GLY A 166 -10.47 7.63 -19.15
CA GLY A 166 -10.84 8.67 -20.10
C GLY A 166 -12.19 8.43 -20.76
N SER A 167 -12.30 8.84 -22.03
CA SER A 167 -13.49 8.63 -22.85
C SER A 167 -13.41 7.34 -23.67
N LEU A 168 -14.55 6.80 -24.07
CA LEU A 168 -14.65 5.65 -24.96
C LEU A 168 -15.34 6.06 -26.26
N CYS A 169 -14.69 5.79 -27.41
CA CYS A 169 -15.15 6.09 -28.75
C CYS A 169 -15.37 4.79 -29.54
N LEU A 170 -16.61 4.43 -29.81
CA LEU A 170 -16.96 3.29 -30.65
C LEU A 170 -17.37 3.78 -32.02
N SER A 171 -16.85 3.15 -33.09
CA SER A 171 -17.23 3.48 -34.48
C SER A 171 -17.09 2.29 -35.43
N ASN A 172 -17.64 2.42 -36.63
CA ASN A 172 -17.45 1.47 -37.74
C ASN A 172 -17.76 0.01 -37.38
N ASN A 173 -18.98 -0.27 -36.90
CA ASN A 173 -19.49 -1.57 -36.51
C ASN A 173 -18.73 -2.19 -35.31
N ALA A 174 -18.01 -1.41 -34.52
CA ALA A 174 -17.42 -1.91 -33.27
C ALA A 174 -18.53 -2.28 -32.26
N ALA A 175 -18.32 -3.35 -31.53
CA ALA A 175 -19.26 -3.80 -30.50
C ALA A 175 -18.58 -4.03 -29.14
N TYR A 176 -19.19 -3.48 -28.12
CA TYR A 176 -18.87 -3.87 -26.74
C TYR A 176 -19.92 -4.87 -26.26
N LEU A 177 -19.50 -6.08 -25.91
CA LEU A 177 -20.38 -7.21 -25.48
C LEU A 177 -19.97 -7.78 -24.11
N GLY A 178 -19.11 -7.07 -23.35
CA GLY A 178 -18.67 -7.48 -22.03
C GLY A 178 -19.78 -7.39 -20.97
N THR A 179 -19.47 -7.86 -19.79
CA THR A 179 -20.42 -7.86 -18.67
C THR A 179 -20.48 -6.54 -17.92
N GLN A 180 -19.39 -5.76 -17.95
CA GLN A 180 -19.22 -4.52 -17.18
C GLN A 180 -18.40 -3.51 -17.98
N LEU A 181 -18.96 -2.32 -18.16
CA LEU A 181 -18.32 -1.21 -18.87
C LEU A 181 -18.34 0.04 -18.00
N GLU A 182 -17.16 0.52 -17.64
CA GLU A 182 -16.95 1.67 -16.79
C GLU A 182 -16.14 2.74 -17.54
N ILE A 183 -16.65 3.97 -17.57
CA ILE A 183 -16.07 5.08 -18.33
C ILE A 183 -16.02 6.33 -17.44
N GLY A 184 -14.81 6.79 -17.10
CA GLY A 184 -14.62 8.01 -16.32
C GLY A 184 -14.90 9.29 -17.08
N GLY A 185 -14.66 9.29 -18.40
CA GLY A 185 -15.00 10.34 -19.34
C GLY A 185 -16.36 10.12 -20.01
N SER A 186 -16.46 10.52 -21.28
CA SER A 186 -17.68 10.43 -22.09
C SER A 186 -17.72 9.18 -22.98
N LEU A 187 -18.92 8.70 -23.27
CA LEU A 187 -19.17 7.63 -24.24
C LEU A 187 -19.65 8.23 -25.56
N THR A 188 -18.95 7.93 -26.67
CA THR A 188 -19.35 8.31 -28.03
C THR A 188 -19.53 7.06 -28.89
N ILE A 189 -20.69 6.91 -29.55
CA ILE A 189 -21.01 5.77 -30.41
C ILE A 189 -21.41 6.32 -31.79
N GLN A 190 -20.75 5.83 -32.84
CA GLN A 190 -20.97 6.29 -34.21
C GLN A 190 -20.97 5.12 -35.21
N ASN A 191 -21.52 5.31 -36.41
CA ASN A 191 -21.37 4.41 -37.55
C ASN A 191 -21.70 2.93 -37.26
N ASN A 192 -22.91 2.65 -36.79
CA ASN A 192 -23.42 1.32 -36.47
C ASN A 192 -22.65 0.58 -35.33
N ALA A 193 -21.84 1.27 -34.56
CA ALA A 193 -21.26 0.69 -33.35
C ALA A 193 -22.32 0.58 -32.26
N ALA A 194 -22.10 -0.32 -31.30
CA ALA A 194 -23.06 -0.55 -30.22
C ALA A 194 -22.41 -1.02 -28.88
N VAL A 195 -23.09 -0.72 -27.80
CA VAL A 195 -22.86 -1.28 -26.48
C VAL A 195 -23.98 -2.27 -26.17
N GLY A 196 -23.64 -3.55 -26.07
CA GLY A 196 -24.59 -4.62 -25.92
C GLY A 196 -25.46 -4.87 -27.17
N SER A 197 -26.39 -5.77 -27.05
CA SER A 197 -27.44 -6.01 -27.99
C SER A 197 -28.76 -6.30 -27.28
N ARG A 198 -29.88 -6.23 -27.97
CA ARG A 198 -31.19 -6.54 -27.38
C ARG A 198 -31.28 -7.98 -26.85
N SER A 199 -30.60 -8.93 -27.50
CA SER A 199 -30.54 -10.32 -27.08
C SER A 199 -29.45 -10.60 -26.03
N SER A 200 -28.44 -9.75 -25.95
CA SER A 200 -27.31 -9.87 -25.01
C SER A 200 -26.93 -8.47 -24.48
N PRO A 201 -27.74 -7.92 -23.57
CA PRO A 201 -27.44 -6.65 -22.96
C PRO A 201 -26.22 -6.75 -22.04
N VAL A 202 -25.43 -5.69 -21.96
CA VAL A 202 -24.35 -5.55 -20.97
C VAL A 202 -24.93 -5.60 -19.57
N GLY A 203 -24.23 -6.17 -18.61
CA GLY A 203 -24.70 -6.25 -17.22
C GLY A 203 -24.82 -4.86 -16.60
N THR A 204 -23.69 -4.11 -16.57
CA THR A 204 -23.63 -2.75 -16.01
C THR A 204 -22.89 -1.83 -16.96
N LEU A 205 -23.42 -0.64 -17.17
CA LEU A 205 -22.79 0.48 -17.87
C LEU A 205 -22.71 1.69 -16.90
N GLU A 206 -21.51 2.17 -16.64
CA GLU A 206 -21.25 3.35 -15.83
C GLU A 206 -20.52 4.41 -16.66
N VAL A 207 -21.04 5.64 -16.73
CA VAL A 207 -20.46 6.72 -17.54
C VAL A 207 -20.47 8.03 -16.74
N ALA A 208 -19.35 8.40 -16.16
CA ALA A 208 -19.26 9.59 -15.30
C ALA A 208 -19.29 10.92 -16.08
N GLY A 209 -18.69 10.96 -17.28
CA GLY A 209 -18.62 12.17 -18.14
C GLY A 209 -19.83 12.40 -19.06
N GLY A 210 -20.90 11.60 -18.91
CA GLY A 210 -22.07 11.67 -19.77
C GLY A 210 -21.90 10.96 -21.12
N SER A 211 -22.93 11.03 -21.97
CA SER A 211 -22.88 10.40 -23.29
C SER A 211 -23.40 11.33 -24.37
N THR A 212 -22.55 11.64 -25.36
CA THR A 212 -22.95 12.39 -26.58
C THR A 212 -23.87 11.58 -27.49
N SER A 213 -23.87 10.24 -27.35
CA SER A 213 -24.68 9.32 -28.15
C SER A 213 -26.16 9.25 -27.72
N CYS A 214 -26.50 9.91 -26.63
CA CYS A 214 -27.84 9.90 -26.06
C CYS A 214 -28.59 11.22 -26.30
N ASN A 215 -28.25 11.96 -27.37
CA ASN A 215 -28.87 13.27 -27.73
C ASN A 215 -28.90 14.24 -26.53
N GLY A 216 -27.87 14.21 -25.68
CA GLY A 216 -27.78 15.05 -24.51
C GLY A 216 -28.53 14.52 -23.27
N ALA A 217 -29.18 13.35 -23.34
CA ALA A 217 -29.81 12.73 -22.18
C ALA A 217 -28.76 12.22 -21.20
N ALA A 218 -29.02 12.35 -19.90
CA ALA A 218 -28.19 11.77 -18.87
C ALA A 218 -28.24 10.24 -18.93
N PRO A 219 -27.12 9.54 -18.60
CA PRO A 219 -27.11 8.09 -18.44
C PRO A 219 -28.24 7.62 -17.51
N GLY A 220 -28.92 6.54 -17.91
CA GLY A 220 -30.09 6.03 -17.17
C GLY A 220 -31.43 6.68 -17.52
N THR A 221 -31.45 7.66 -18.44
CA THR A 221 -32.66 8.36 -18.85
C THR A 221 -32.84 8.43 -20.37
N GLY A 222 -34.09 8.54 -20.85
CA GLY A 222 -34.41 8.69 -22.26
C GLY A 222 -33.89 7.55 -23.12
N THR A 223 -33.13 7.86 -24.18
CA THR A 223 -32.52 6.87 -25.10
C THR A 223 -31.30 6.18 -24.49
N CYS A 224 -30.84 6.60 -23.31
CA CYS A 224 -29.74 6.01 -22.58
C CYS A 224 -30.20 5.19 -21.36
N ASP A 225 -31.41 4.67 -21.39
CA ASP A 225 -31.96 3.80 -20.32
C ASP A 225 -31.49 2.34 -20.40
N GLY A 226 -30.67 2.00 -21.38
CA GLY A 226 -30.18 0.63 -21.61
C GLY A 226 -31.12 -0.26 -22.41
N THR A 227 -32.27 0.25 -22.87
CA THR A 227 -33.27 -0.56 -23.58
C THR A 227 -33.33 -0.24 -25.10
N HIS A 228 -32.62 0.78 -25.55
CA HIS A 228 -32.69 1.31 -26.92
C HIS A 228 -31.32 1.29 -27.60
N SER A 229 -31.30 1.06 -28.92
CA SER A 229 -30.11 1.23 -29.75
C SER A 229 -29.59 2.68 -29.68
N PRO A 230 -28.27 2.88 -29.60
CA PRO A 230 -27.18 1.90 -29.68
C PRO A 230 -26.71 1.30 -28.36
N ILE A 231 -27.45 1.48 -27.29
CA ILE A 231 -27.07 1.01 -25.93
C ILE A 231 -28.10 0.04 -25.39
N TYR A 232 -27.62 -1.20 -25.09
CA TYR A 232 -28.40 -2.22 -24.40
C TYR A 232 -27.64 -2.66 -23.17
N ALA A 233 -28.12 -2.29 -21.98
CA ALA A 233 -27.55 -2.63 -20.70
C ALA A 233 -28.65 -2.88 -19.66
N ARG A 234 -28.42 -3.79 -18.71
CA ARG A 234 -29.38 -4.08 -17.63
C ARG A 234 -29.44 -2.99 -16.58
N ALA A 235 -28.30 -2.35 -16.32
CA ALA A 235 -28.20 -1.21 -15.43
C ALA A 235 -27.32 -0.12 -16.10
N VAL A 236 -27.75 1.14 -15.98
CA VAL A 236 -27.00 2.30 -16.51
C VAL A 236 -26.90 3.34 -15.42
N HIS A 237 -25.68 3.77 -15.09
CA HIS A 237 -25.38 4.75 -14.06
C HIS A 237 -24.57 5.92 -14.62
N GLY A 238 -24.85 7.12 -14.11
CA GLY A 238 -24.14 8.36 -14.46
C GLY A 238 -22.91 8.65 -13.63
N THR A 239 -22.51 7.72 -12.75
CA THR A 239 -21.35 7.83 -11.89
C THR A 239 -20.65 6.48 -11.84
N LEU A 240 -19.34 6.49 -11.62
CA LEU A 240 -18.61 5.26 -11.32
C LEU A 240 -18.91 4.79 -9.90
N SER A 241 -19.15 3.50 -9.73
CA SER A 241 -19.32 2.88 -8.41
C SER A 241 -17.98 2.77 -7.68
N VAL A 242 -16.92 2.49 -8.43
CA VAL A 242 -15.53 2.41 -7.94
C VAL A 242 -14.64 3.16 -8.94
N ALA A 243 -13.71 3.94 -8.47
CA ALA A 243 -12.70 4.58 -9.29
C ALA A 243 -11.42 3.73 -9.25
N GLU A 244 -11.33 2.75 -10.14
CA GLU A 244 -10.12 1.93 -10.28
C GLU A 244 -8.91 2.80 -10.66
N GLN A 245 -7.76 2.41 -10.16
CA GLN A 245 -6.48 3.08 -10.44
C GLN A 245 -5.45 2.08 -10.93
N LYS A 246 -4.61 2.55 -11.85
CA LYS A 246 -3.46 1.77 -12.29
C LYS A 246 -2.49 1.59 -11.13
N PRO A 247 -2.12 0.35 -10.77
CA PRO A 247 -1.15 0.12 -9.71
C PRO A 247 0.20 0.76 -10.07
N PRO A 248 0.85 1.45 -9.14
CA PRO A 248 2.20 1.94 -9.37
C PRO A 248 3.19 0.76 -9.45
N VAL A 249 4.20 0.88 -10.30
CA VAL A 249 5.31 -0.06 -10.36
C VAL A 249 6.59 0.66 -10.00
N ASP A 250 7.25 0.17 -8.97
CA ASP A 250 8.59 0.61 -8.57
C ASP A 250 9.62 -0.38 -9.15
N PHE A 251 10.14 -0.05 -10.34
CA PHE A 251 11.12 -0.87 -11.04
C PHE A 251 12.44 -0.97 -10.25
N ALA A 252 12.85 0.07 -9.54
CA ALA A 252 14.06 0.04 -8.72
C ALA A 252 13.93 -0.97 -7.58
N ASN A 253 12.77 -1.02 -6.89
CA ASN A 253 12.52 -2.00 -5.87
C ASN A 253 12.36 -3.41 -6.44
N ALA A 254 11.73 -3.57 -7.60
CA ALA A 254 11.63 -4.85 -8.30
C ALA A 254 13.03 -5.41 -8.62
N TYR A 255 13.92 -4.57 -9.15
CA TYR A 255 15.31 -4.92 -9.41
C TYR A 255 16.05 -5.33 -8.13
N ALA A 256 15.96 -4.53 -7.08
CA ALA A 256 16.63 -4.79 -5.80
C ALA A 256 16.14 -6.09 -5.12
N THR A 257 14.85 -6.45 -5.29
CA THR A 257 14.29 -7.66 -4.67
C THR A 257 14.60 -8.94 -5.45
N THR A 258 14.74 -8.86 -6.77
CA THR A 258 15.01 -10.01 -7.63
C THR A 258 16.50 -10.24 -7.91
N ASN A 259 17.28 -9.16 -7.90
CA ASN A 259 18.74 -9.18 -8.08
C ASN A 259 19.44 -8.61 -6.83
N PRO A 260 19.39 -9.29 -5.68
CA PRO A 260 20.03 -8.78 -4.47
C PRO A 260 21.54 -8.84 -4.59
N GLY A 261 22.15 -7.72 -4.89
CA GLY A 261 23.59 -7.49 -4.80
C GLY A 261 24.27 -7.09 -6.11
N PRO A 262 25.16 -6.08 -6.05
CA PRO A 262 25.97 -5.66 -7.18
C PRO A 262 27.13 -6.63 -7.31
N ALA A 263 27.08 -7.59 -8.21
CA ALA A 263 28.29 -8.31 -8.57
C ALA A 263 28.14 -9.07 -9.89
N PRO A 264 29.12 -9.04 -10.74
CA PRO A 264 29.25 -9.97 -11.83
C PRO A 264 29.31 -11.39 -11.23
N GLY A 265 28.37 -12.25 -11.60
CA GLY A 265 28.28 -13.60 -11.08
C GLY A 265 26.97 -13.93 -10.35
N HIS A 266 25.90 -13.18 -10.57
CA HIS A 266 24.59 -13.50 -10.03
C HIS A 266 24.20 -14.95 -10.30
N ALA A 267 23.55 -15.56 -9.30
CA ALA A 267 23.14 -16.96 -9.30
C ALA A 267 22.30 -17.38 -10.52
N CYS A 268 21.81 -16.40 -11.28
CA CYS A 268 20.94 -16.56 -12.42
C CYS A 268 21.53 -16.14 -13.76
N GLN A 269 22.84 -16.17 -13.90
CA GLN A 269 23.41 -16.10 -15.25
C GLN A 269 23.17 -17.44 -15.95
N PRO A 270 22.49 -17.47 -17.10
CA PRO A 270 22.45 -18.66 -17.91
C PRO A 270 23.89 -19.09 -18.20
N GLY A 271 24.17 -20.38 -18.06
CA GLY A 271 25.52 -20.91 -18.25
C GLY A 271 26.17 -20.49 -19.57
N SER A 272 27.49 -20.54 -19.65
CA SER A 272 28.29 -20.16 -20.81
C SER A 272 27.70 -20.71 -22.11
N GLY A 273 27.22 -19.87 -23.00
CA GLY A 273 26.59 -20.24 -24.26
C GLY A 273 25.18 -19.66 -24.47
N VAL A 274 24.56 -19.06 -23.46
CA VAL A 274 23.33 -18.28 -23.62
C VAL A 274 23.72 -16.86 -24.02
N PRO A 275 23.39 -16.41 -25.22
CA PRO A 275 23.71 -15.05 -25.64
C PRO A 275 22.85 -14.07 -24.86
N THR A 276 23.46 -13.04 -24.32
CA THR A 276 22.94 -11.83 -23.73
C THR A 276 22.69 -11.82 -22.23
N PRO A 277 22.82 -10.66 -21.57
CA PRO A 277 22.53 -10.54 -20.17
C PRO A 277 21.07 -10.88 -19.92
N PHE A 278 20.84 -11.90 -19.14
CA PHE A 278 19.53 -12.23 -18.59
C PHE A 278 19.09 -11.14 -17.63
N PHE A 279 20.07 -10.52 -17.00
CA PHE A 279 19.94 -9.40 -16.11
C PHE A 279 21.07 -8.42 -16.43
N ASP A 280 20.75 -7.17 -16.66
CA ASP A 280 21.73 -6.11 -16.54
C ASP A 280 21.87 -5.80 -15.06
N ASP A 281 23.12 -5.76 -14.58
CA ASP A 281 23.46 -5.58 -13.17
C ASP A 281 24.28 -4.32 -12.93
N ASP A 282 24.30 -3.37 -13.85
CA ASP A 282 25.05 -2.14 -13.71
C ASP A 282 24.42 -1.16 -12.68
N GLY A 283 23.22 -1.48 -12.19
CA GLY A 283 22.51 -0.73 -11.17
C GLY A 283 21.78 0.49 -11.71
N THR A 284 21.75 0.68 -13.03
CA THR A 284 20.94 1.71 -13.69
C THR A 284 19.69 1.08 -14.29
N LEU A 285 18.60 1.84 -14.32
CA LEU A 285 17.38 1.49 -15.07
C LEU A 285 17.57 1.99 -16.50
N ASP A 286 18.60 1.48 -17.18
CA ASP A 286 18.69 1.79 -18.58
C ASP A 286 18.05 0.64 -19.38
N ASP A 287 17.37 0.99 -20.41
CA ASP A 287 16.77 0.02 -21.29
C ASP A 287 17.75 -0.58 -22.24
N SER A 288 18.98 -0.26 -22.08
CA SER A 288 20.09 -0.63 -22.96
C SER A 288 19.63 -1.43 -24.18
N LEU A 289 18.66 -1.13 -24.92
CA LEU A 289 18.17 -1.70 -26.17
C LEU A 289 18.44 -3.23 -26.37
N ALA A 290 18.93 -3.89 -25.34
CA ALA A 290 19.27 -5.31 -25.37
C ALA A 290 17.98 -6.14 -25.43
N SER A 291 17.96 -7.14 -26.31
CA SER A 291 16.85 -8.08 -26.37
C SER A 291 17.08 -9.21 -25.38
N VAL A 292 16.21 -9.34 -24.41
CA VAL A 292 16.15 -10.48 -23.50
C VAL A 292 15.66 -11.71 -24.26
N ASN A 293 16.43 -12.78 -24.27
CA ASN A 293 16.07 -14.03 -24.90
C ASN A 293 15.60 -15.07 -23.89
N LEU A 294 14.29 -15.10 -23.61
CA LEU A 294 13.69 -16.09 -22.71
C LEU A 294 13.67 -17.52 -23.27
N PHE A 295 13.86 -17.69 -24.58
CA PHE A 295 13.65 -18.96 -25.29
C PHE A 295 14.87 -19.36 -26.13
N PRO A 296 16.08 -19.44 -25.52
CA PRO A 296 17.28 -19.83 -26.26
C PRO A 296 17.24 -21.30 -26.67
N SER A 297 18.13 -21.68 -27.58
CA SER A 297 18.28 -23.08 -27.98
C SER A 297 18.86 -23.99 -26.89
N THR A 298 19.47 -23.39 -25.86
CA THR A 298 20.06 -24.10 -24.71
C THR A 298 19.14 -24.01 -23.49
N PRO A 299 19.03 -25.07 -22.68
CA PRO A 299 18.26 -25.03 -21.46
C PRO A 299 18.94 -24.16 -20.41
N TYR A 300 18.15 -23.57 -19.53
CA TYR A 300 18.63 -22.92 -18.32
C TYR A 300 17.70 -23.18 -17.13
N ASP A 301 18.26 -23.09 -15.94
CA ASP A 301 17.57 -23.17 -14.67
C ASP A 301 18.17 -22.11 -13.74
N CYS A 302 17.34 -21.20 -13.28
CA CYS A 302 17.72 -20.02 -12.55
C CYS A 302 16.89 -19.94 -11.29
N LYS A 303 17.54 -20.09 -10.13
CA LYS A 303 16.88 -20.13 -8.83
C LYS A 303 17.48 -19.13 -7.85
N VAL A 304 16.65 -18.21 -7.33
CA VAL A 304 17.04 -17.22 -6.32
C VAL A 304 16.03 -17.27 -5.17
N GLY A 305 16.42 -17.82 -4.05
CA GLY A 305 15.52 -18.04 -2.92
C GLY A 305 14.35 -18.94 -3.29
N SER A 306 13.14 -18.41 -3.24
CA SER A 306 11.90 -19.08 -3.66
C SER A 306 11.53 -18.83 -5.12
N ASN A 307 12.24 -17.93 -5.81
CA ASN A 307 11.97 -17.61 -7.20
C ASN A 307 12.72 -18.60 -8.12
N GLU A 308 12.05 -19.10 -9.14
CA GLU A 308 12.61 -20.05 -10.10
C GLU A 308 12.08 -19.76 -11.50
N ILE A 309 13.00 -19.66 -12.47
CA ILE A 309 12.67 -19.62 -13.89
C ILE A 309 13.52 -20.64 -14.63
N GLN A 310 12.86 -21.58 -15.31
CA GLN A 310 13.52 -22.67 -16.00
C GLN A 310 13.01 -22.77 -17.43
N TRP A 311 13.92 -22.96 -18.37
CA TRP A 311 13.60 -23.19 -19.77
C TRP A 311 14.08 -24.56 -20.24
N THR A 312 13.16 -25.31 -20.85
CA THR A 312 13.45 -26.62 -21.45
C THR A 312 13.14 -26.59 -22.95
N PRO A 313 14.15 -26.38 -23.82
CA PRO A 313 13.93 -26.23 -25.26
C PRO A 313 13.41 -27.49 -25.96
N SER A 314 13.76 -28.66 -25.48
CA SER A 314 13.27 -29.94 -26.06
C SER A 314 11.76 -30.13 -25.99
N THR A 315 11.10 -29.50 -25.02
CA THR A 315 9.65 -29.52 -24.84
C THR A 315 9.01 -28.14 -25.07
N SER A 316 9.82 -27.11 -25.35
CA SER A 316 9.40 -25.71 -25.42
C SER A 316 8.61 -25.29 -24.18
N THR A 317 9.10 -25.67 -22.99
CA THR A 317 8.43 -25.40 -21.73
C THR A 317 9.21 -24.38 -20.90
N LEU A 318 8.51 -23.33 -20.47
CA LEU A 318 9.00 -22.34 -19.53
C LEU A 318 8.31 -22.57 -18.16
N HIS A 319 9.08 -22.81 -17.11
CA HIS A 319 8.58 -22.80 -15.74
C HIS A 319 8.87 -21.46 -15.08
N VAL A 320 7.87 -20.89 -14.40
CA VAL A 320 8.02 -19.62 -13.68
C VAL A 320 7.41 -19.77 -12.29
N SER A 321 8.18 -19.42 -11.27
CA SER A 321 7.73 -19.31 -9.89
C SER A 321 8.31 -18.05 -9.25
N GLY A 322 7.44 -17.14 -8.80
CA GLY A 322 7.87 -15.91 -8.14
C GLY A 322 8.09 -14.73 -9.10
N GLN A 323 9.04 -13.88 -8.78
CA GLN A 323 9.25 -12.59 -9.44
C GLN A 323 10.64 -12.51 -10.06
N PHE A 324 10.71 -12.05 -11.31
CA PHE A 324 11.98 -11.81 -12.02
C PHE A 324 11.99 -10.46 -12.70
N TYR A 325 13.16 -9.85 -12.69
CA TYR A 325 13.42 -8.57 -13.33
C TYR A 325 14.42 -8.75 -14.47
N PHE A 326 14.13 -8.18 -15.63
CA PHE A 326 14.97 -8.20 -16.80
C PHE A 326 15.21 -6.76 -17.27
N ASP A 327 16.47 -6.41 -17.42
CA ASP A 327 16.82 -5.16 -18.05
C ASP A 327 16.88 -5.35 -19.56
N GLY A 328 16.03 -4.62 -20.30
CA GLY A 328 15.93 -4.70 -21.75
C GLY A 328 14.55 -5.06 -22.29
N ASN A 329 14.52 -5.41 -23.57
CA ASN A 329 13.32 -5.67 -24.34
C ASN A 329 13.02 -7.16 -24.49
N LEU A 330 11.77 -7.58 -24.35
CA LEU A 330 11.34 -8.93 -24.72
C LEU A 330 10.84 -8.94 -26.17
N VAL A 331 11.56 -9.66 -27.06
CA VAL A 331 11.12 -9.91 -28.42
C VAL A 331 11.01 -11.41 -28.65
N ALA A 332 9.79 -11.92 -28.69
CA ALA A 332 9.50 -13.32 -28.97
C ALA A 332 8.93 -13.46 -30.38
N SER A 333 9.63 -14.17 -31.27
CA SER A 333 9.32 -14.21 -32.69
C SER A 333 9.23 -15.62 -33.27
N GLY A 334 8.68 -15.72 -34.47
CA GLY A 334 8.58 -16.95 -35.25
C GLY A 334 7.35 -17.79 -34.91
N ASN A 335 7.22 -18.93 -35.60
CA ASN A 335 6.12 -19.88 -35.40
C ASN A 335 6.34 -20.76 -34.15
N THR A 336 6.94 -20.17 -33.11
CA THR A 336 7.29 -20.89 -31.90
C THR A 336 6.10 -20.97 -30.96
N LYS A 337 5.84 -22.14 -30.45
CA LYS A 337 4.86 -22.39 -29.41
C LYS A 337 5.58 -22.72 -28.12
N VAL A 338 5.36 -21.88 -27.14
CA VAL A 338 5.87 -22.05 -25.76
C VAL A 338 4.69 -22.38 -24.84
N THR A 339 4.84 -23.46 -24.09
CA THR A 339 3.94 -23.75 -22.98
C THR A 339 4.63 -23.34 -21.68
N TYR A 340 3.96 -22.56 -20.85
CA TYR A 340 4.52 -22.25 -19.55
C TYR A 340 3.75 -22.96 -18.42
N THR A 341 4.43 -23.14 -17.29
CA THR A 341 3.89 -23.71 -16.04
C THR A 341 4.26 -22.84 -14.86
N GLY A 342 3.45 -22.92 -13.79
CA GLY A 342 3.69 -22.17 -12.56
C GLY A 342 3.05 -20.77 -12.58
N SER A 343 3.47 -19.93 -11.63
CA SER A 343 2.86 -18.63 -11.38
C SER A 343 3.90 -17.61 -10.97
N GLY A 344 3.94 -16.46 -11.65
CA GLY A 344 4.93 -15.42 -11.37
C GLY A 344 4.76 -14.16 -12.19
N THR A 345 5.61 -13.17 -11.89
CA THR A 345 5.64 -11.88 -12.58
C THR A 345 7.01 -11.62 -13.17
N LEU A 346 7.03 -11.28 -14.46
CA LEU A 346 8.23 -10.97 -15.21
C LEU A 346 8.24 -9.47 -15.55
N TYR A 347 9.23 -8.76 -15.05
CA TYR A 347 9.43 -7.33 -15.25
C TYR A 347 10.47 -7.08 -16.34
N PHE A 348 10.14 -6.26 -17.32
CA PHE A 348 11.05 -5.79 -18.37
C PHE A 348 11.14 -4.28 -18.31
N THR A 349 12.34 -3.72 -18.23
CA THR A 349 12.52 -2.26 -18.29
C THR A 349 12.09 -1.68 -19.62
N GLY A 350 12.36 -2.39 -20.71
CA GLY A 350 12.04 -1.98 -22.07
C GLY A 350 10.66 -2.41 -22.55
N THR A 351 10.57 -2.72 -23.83
CA THR A 351 9.35 -3.10 -24.54
C THR A 351 9.12 -4.60 -24.57
N VAL A 352 7.87 -4.99 -24.78
CA VAL A 352 7.49 -6.39 -24.96
C VAL A 352 6.80 -6.58 -26.30
N SER A 353 7.28 -7.50 -27.14
CA SER A 353 6.70 -7.80 -28.43
C SER A 353 6.62 -9.31 -28.68
N PHE A 354 5.38 -9.80 -28.81
CA PHE A 354 5.08 -11.14 -29.31
C PHE A 354 4.74 -11.03 -30.79
N GLN A 355 5.71 -11.44 -31.60
CA GLN A 355 5.61 -11.26 -33.06
C GLN A 355 4.74 -12.33 -33.72
N ASN A 356 4.47 -12.14 -35.00
CA ASN A 356 3.55 -12.94 -35.79
C ASN A 356 3.65 -14.46 -35.52
N ASN A 357 2.49 -15.08 -35.27
CA ASN A 357 2.30 -16.52 -35.04
C ASN A 357 2.95 -17.08 -33.76
N PHE A 358 3.57 -16.26 -32.92
CA PHE A 358 4.13 -16.72 -31.64
C PHE A 358 3.02 -17.12 -30.66
N GLN A 359 3.23 -18.15 -29.87
CA GLN A 359 2.28 -18.59 -28.85
C GLN A 359 2.98 -18.76 -27.50
N LEU A 360 2.41 -18.12 -26.46
CA LEU A 360 2.84 -18.28 -25.06
C LEU A 360 1.61 -18.63 -24.20
N CYS A 361 1.49 -19.86 -23.80
CA CYS A 361 0.25 -20.35 -23.20
C CYS A 361 0.49 -21.20 -21.96
N GLY A 362 -0.35 -21.00 -20.93
CA GLY A 362 -0.38 -21.82 -19.71
C GLY A 362 -0.93 -23.22 -19.90
N ILE A 363 -1.37 -23.55 -21.10
CA ILE A 363 -1.85 -24.88 -21.51
C ILE A 363 -1.39 -25.21 -22.91
N ALA A 364 -1.30 -26.51 -23.21
CA ALA A 364 -0.72 -26.99 -24.45
C ALA A 364 -1.37 -26.44 -25.75
N ASN A 365 -2.62 -26.03 -25.74
CA ASN A 365 -3.38 -25.67 -26.96
C ASN A 365 -3.84 -24.22 -27.02
N CYS A 366 -3.39 -23.32 -26.13
CA CYS A 366 -3.77 -21.89 -26.13
C CYS A 366 -5.30 -21.66 -26.30
N THR A 367 -6.11 -22.42 -25.60
CA THR A 367 -7.58 -22.35 -25.70
C THR A 367 -8.17 -21.56 -24.52
N SER A 368 -9.47 -21.31 -24.58
CA SER A 368 -10.21 -20.62 -23.52
C SER A 368 -10.33 -21.41 -22.20
N SER A 369 -9.87 -22.68 -22.17
CA SER A 369 -9.84 -23.49 -20.94
C SER A 369 -8.62 -23.22 -20.04
N TRP A 370 -7.80 -22.22 -20.37
CA TRP A 370 -6.72 -21.77 -19.52
C TRP A 370 -7.22 -21.33 -18.13
N ASN A 371 -6.57 -21.85 -17.11
CA ASN A 371 -6.79 -21.43 -15.72
C ASN A 371 -5.57 -20.68 -15.19
N PRO A 372 -5.66 -19.34 -15.08
CA PRO A 372 -4.54 -18.51 -14.62
C PRO A 372 -4.18 -18.75 -13.15
N ASP A 373 -5.08 -19.27 -12.32
CA ASP A 373 -4.79 -19.58 -10.92
C ASP A 373 -3.87 -20.80 -10.76
N THR A 374 -3.78 -21.62 -11.81
CA THR A 374 -2.86 -22.78 -11.85
C THR A 374 -1.58 -22.44 -12.59
N ASN A 375 -1.70 -21.82 -13.76
CA ASN A 375 -0.60 -21.38 -14.60
C ASN A 375 -0.85 -19.94 -15.01
N GLY A 376 -0.31 -19.00 -14.27
CA GLY A 376 -0.55 -17.58 -14.45
C GLY A 376 0.73 -16.76 -14.46
N ILE A 377 1.03 -16.11 -15.57
CA ILE A 377 2.15 -15.18 -15.67
C ILE A 377 1.60 -13.76 -15.89
N ILE A 378 2.20 -12.82 -15.18
CA ILE A 378 2.02 -11.39 -15.46
C ILE A 378 3.32 -10.87 -16.04
N ILE A 379 3.21 -10.10 -17.13
CA ILE A 379 4.33 -9.42 -17.75
C ILE A 379 4.15 -7.91 -17.53
N VAL A 380 5.20 -7.30 -16.98
CA VAL A 380 5.26 -5.87 -16.67
C VAL A 380 6.25 -5.23 -17.63
N ALA A 381 5.79 -4.29 -18.46
CA ALA A 381 6.62 -3.56 -19.43
C ALA A 381 6.81 -2.11 -18.97
N GLY A 382 8.06 -1.72 -18.68
CA GLY A 382 8.43 -0.40 -18.19
C GLY A 382 8.50 0.66 -19.26
N CYS A 383 8.96 0.27 -20.45
CA CYS A 383 9.08 1.15 -21.62
C CYS A 383 10.03 2.32 -21.41
N TYR A 384 11.06 2.13 -20.63
CA TYR A 384 12.15 3.08 -20.51
C TYR A 384 13.00 3.03 -21.78
N GLY A 385 13.45 4.18 -22.26
CA GLY A 385 14.04 4.30 -23.60
C GLY A 385 15.48 4.72 -23.66
N ASP A 386 16.07 5.10 -22.54
CA ASP A 386 17.47 5.54 -22.50
C ASP A 386 18.09 5.39 -21.11
N ALA A 387 19.40 5.58 -21.07
CA ALA A 387 20.22 5.54 -19.86
C ALA A 387 19.83 6.56 -18.77
N ASN A 388 18.91 7.46 -19.04
CA ASN A 388 18.41 8.43 -18.05
C ASN A 388 17.12 7.98 -17.39
N GLY A 389 16.57 6.81 -17.75
CA GLY A 389 15.30 6.31 -17.27
C GLY A 389 14.08 7.08 -17.81
N ASP A 390 14.26 7.84 -18.88
CA ASP A 390 13.15 8.54 -19.53
C ASP A 390 12.25 7.56 -20.28
N LEU A 391 10.92 7.74 -20.17
CA LEU A 391 9.96 6.94 -20.90
C LEU A 391 10.11 7.14 -22.40
N VAL A 392 10.12 6.06 -23.17
CA VAL A 392 10.15 6.11 -24.62
C VAL A 392 8.93 6.87 -25.13
N ASN A 393 9.17 7.92 -25.87
CA ASN A 393 8.11 8.62 -26.55
C ASN A 393 7.82 7.92 -27.89
N TYR A 394 6.86 7.01 -27.90
CA TYR A 394 6.45 6.27 -29.11
C TYR A 394 5.73 7.13 -30.17
N TRP A 395 5.47 8.39 -29.85
CA TRP A 395 4.80 9.33 -30.77
C TRP A 395 5.78 10.18 -31.58
N SER A 396 7.04 10.23 -31.16
CA SER A 396 8.07 11.02 -31.84
C SER A 396 9.45 10.37 -31.75
N GLY A 397 10.32 10.64 -32.72
CA GLY A 397 11.70 10.14 -32.75
C GLY A 397 11.84 8.73 -33.32
N PRO A 398 12.95 8.02 -33.02
CA PRO A 398 13.27 6.70 -33.60
C PRO A 398 12.24 5.60 -33.30
N TRP A 399 11.40 5.80 -32.31
CA TRP A 399 10.40 4.85 -31.81
C TRP A 399 8.99 5.14 -32.29
N ALA A 400 8.80 6.18 -33.13
CA ALA A 400 7.50 6.55 -33.66
C ALA A 400 6.81 5.36 -34.34
N GLY A 401 5.57 5.05 -33.92
CA GLY A 401 4.77 3.94 -34.42
C GLY A 401 5.08 2.57 -33.80
N ARG A 402 5.88 2.50 -32.75
CA ARG A 402 6.04 1.30 -31.92
C ARG A 402 5.17 1.42 -30.65
N TYR A 403 4.77 0.30 -30.14
CA TYR A 403 4.03 0.20 -28.89
C TYR A 403 4.93 -0.36 -27.80
N CYS A 404 4.67 0.05 -26.57
CA CYS A 404 5.34 -0.47 -25.40
C CYS A 404 5.14 -1.98 -25.24
N PHE A 405 3.91 -2.42 -25.43
CA PHE A 405 3.57 -3.84 -25.44
C PHE A 405 2.75 -4.17 -26.68
N GLN A 406 3.21 -5.15 -27.45
CA GLN A 406 2.57 -5.49 -28.70
C GLN A 406 2.36 -7.00 -28.85
N VAL A 407 1.12 -7.40 -29.18
CA VAL A 407 0.79 -8.75 -29.62
C VAL A 407 0.43 -8.68 -31.10
N GLN A 408 1.39 -9.13 -31.93
CA GLN A 408 1.28 -8.98 -33.38
C GLN A 408 0.40 -10.05 -34.03
N ASN A 409 0.11 -9.86 -35.31
CA ASN A 409 -0.84 -10.68 -36.09
C ASN A 409 -0.69 -12.19 -35.83
N ASN A 410 -1.80 -12.87 -35.52
CA ASN A 410 -1.92 -14.28 -35.21
C ASN A 410 -1.13 -14.77 -33.96
N ALA A 411 -0.47 -13.87 -33.21
CA ALA A 411 0.12 -14.27 -31.94
C ALA A 411 -0.97 -14.53 -30.90
N ILE A 412 -0.74 -15.52 -30.04
CA ILE A 412 -1.68 -15.87 -28.97
C ILE A 412 -0.92 -15.95 -27.64
N VAL A 413 -1.35 -15.18 -26.68
CA VAL A 413 -0.76 -15.19 -25.33
C VAL A 413 -1.83 -15.35 -24.26
N GLN A 414 -1.50 -16.12 -23.23
CA GLN A 414 -2.34 -16.35 -22.04
C GLN A 414 -1.60 -15.76 -20.83
N ILE A 415 -1.63 -14.44 -20.72
CA ILE A 415 -0.89 -13.71 -19.69
C ILE A 415 -1.70 -12.51 -19.21
N GLY A 416 -1.44 -12.05 -17.96
CA GLY A 416 -1.76 -10.69 -17.56
C GLY A 416 -0.67 -9.73 -18.04
N ALA A 417 -1.02 -8.50 -18.34
CA ALA A 417 -0.07 -7.47 -18.76
C ALA A 417 -0.26 -6.16 -17.97
N TRP A 418 0.82 -5.66 -17.41
CA TRP A 418 0.90 -4.28 -16.94
C TRP A 418 1.87 -3.51 -17.85
N VAL A 419 1.41 -2.39 -18.38
CA VAL A 419 2.14 -1.66 -19.41
C VAL A 419 2.21 -0.21 -19.02
N ASN A 420 3.40 0.34 -18.98
CA ASN A 420 3.59 1.72 -18.51
C ASN A 420 2.89 2.73 -19.43
N THR A 421 2.92 2.51 -20.74
CA THR A 421 2.31 3.40 -21.74
C THR A 421 1.27 2.67 -22.59
N ASP A 422 1.60 2.26 -23.80
CA ASP A 422 0.66 1.84 -24.84
C ASP A 422 0.69 0.32 -25.08
N TYR A 423 -0.49 -0.28 -25.12
CA TYR A 423 -0.69 -1.68 -25.42
C TYR A 423 -1.41 -1.84 -26.76
N GLU A 424 -0.92 -2.73 -27.61
CA GLU A 424 -1.57 -3.07 -28.88
C GLU A 424 -1.76 -4.57 -29.05
N VAL A 425 -2.95 -4.95 -29.51
CA VAL A 425 -3.24 -6.29 -30.08
C VAL A 425 -3.62 -6.12 -31.53
N GLN A 426 -2.81 -6.67 -32.44
CA GLN A 426 -3.03 -6.58 -33.88
C GLN A 426 -4.08 -7.60 -34.38
N ASN A 427 -4.37 -7.54 -35.70
CA ASN A 427 -5.38 -8.40 -36.33
C ASN A 427 -5.14 -9.89 -36.07
N ASN A 428 -6.19 -10.62 -35.68
CA ASN A 428 -6.19 -12.05 -35.34
C ASN A 428 -5.30 -12.44 -34.14
N ALA A 429 -4.61 -11.49 -33.50
CA ALA A 429 -3.88 -11.77 -32.28
C ALA A 429 -4.82 -11.83 -31.08
N LYS A 430 -4.43 -12.54 -30.03
CA LYS A 430 -5.23 -12.69 -28.81
C LYS A 430 -4.36 -12.62 -27.57
N ASN A 431 -4.81 -11.84 -26.60
CA ASN A 431 -4.40 -11.99 -25.21
C ASN A 431 -5.63 -12.40 -24.40
N TRP A 432 -5.49 -13.47 -23.62
CA TRP A 432 -6.58 -14.02 -22.82
C TRP A 432 -6.64 -13.46 -21.40
N GLY A 433 -5.60 -12.80 -20.92
CA GLY A 433 -5.58 -12.26 -19.57
C GLY A 433 -5.91 -10.76 -19.51
N PRO A 434 -6.01 -10.23 -18.30
CA PRO A 434 -6.23 -8.80 -18.06
C PRO A 434 -5.06 -7.95 -18.56
N VAL A 435 -5.37 -6.72 -18.92
CA VAL A 435 -4.38 -5.74 -19.40
C VAL A 435 -4.61 -4.42 -18.70
N ILE A 436 -3.55 -3.89 -18.13
CA ILE A 436 -3.53 -2.56 -17.50
C ILE A 436 -2.52 -1.71 -18.28
N ALA A 437 -2.99 -0.66 -18.97
CA ALA A 437 -2.16 0.24 -19.76
C ALA A 437 -2.67 1.67 -19.69
N ASN A 438 -1.89 2.64 -20.18
CA ASN A 438 -2.42 4.00 -20.37
C ASN A 438 -3.38 4.02 -21.55
N THR A 439 -2.99 3.41 -22.67
CA THR A 439 -3.87 3.28 -23.83
C THR A 439 -3.97 1.85 -24.31
N LEU A 440 -5.17 1.49 -24.79
CA LEU A 440 -5.47 0.20 -25.39
C LEU A 440 -5.79 0.39 -26.87
N THR A 441 -5.09 -0.34 -27.73
CA THR A 441 -5.34 -0.39 -29.17
C THR A 441 -5.64 -1.83 -29.59
N PHE A 442 -6.76 -2.03 -30.26
CA PHE A 442 -7.20 -3.34 -30.74
C PHE A 442 -7.31 -3.37 -32.24
N GLY A 443 -6.75 -4.40 -32.87
CA GLY A 443 -7.00 -4.73 -34.27
C GLY A 443 -8.36 -5.41 -34.48
N ASN A 444 -8.66 -5.82 -35.71
CA ASN A 444 -9.92 -6.47 -36.07
C ASN A 444 -10.02 -7.90 -35.47
N ASN A 445 -10.47 -8.01 -34.26
CA ASN A 445 -10.62 -9.30 -33.59
C ASN A 445 -11.60 -9.20 -32.40
N THR A 446 -11.87 -10.35 -31.79
CA THR A 446 -12.64 -10.41 -30.54
C THR A 446 -11.68 -10.48 -29.35
N GLN A 447 -11.79 -9.54 -28.44
CA GLN A 447 -11.08 -9.53 -27.18
C GLN A 447 -11.95 -10.15 -26.10
N THR A 448 -11.39 -11.13 -25.42
CA THR A 448 -11.98 -11.80 -24.24
C THR A 448 -11.00 -11.75 -23.09
N LEU A 449 -11.47 -12.00 -21.88
CA LEU A 449 -10.65 -11.97 -20.69
C LEU A 449 -10.94 -13.18 -19.81
N THR A 450 -9.89 -13.79 -19.29
CA THR A 450 -9.95 -14.77 -18.19
C THR A 450 -9.32 -14.11 -16.96
N PRO A 451 -10.11 -13.80 -15.92
CA PRO A 451 -9.59 -13.11 -14.74
C PRO A 451 -8.70 -14.03 -13.90
N PHE A 452 -7.81 -13.42 -13.13
CA PHE A 452 -7.06 -14.10 -12.07
C PHE A 452 -7.88 -14.02 -10.78
N HIS A 453 -8.16 -15.14 -10.14
CA HIS A 453 -8.72 -15.15 -8.78
C HIS A 453 -7.62 -15.18 -7.72
N THR A 454 -6.45 -15.74 -8.08
CA THR A 454 -5.24 -15.71 -7.27
C THR A 454 -4.15 -14.97 -8.05
N MET A 455 -3.68 -13.87 -7.49
CA MET A 455 -2.64 -13.09 -8.17
C MET A 455 -1.29 -13.79 -8.10
N PRO A 456 -0.56 -13.87 -9.24
CA PRO A 456 0.82 -14.33 -9.26
C PRO A 456 1.71 -13.54 -8.30
N PRO A 457 2.73 -14.17 -7.70
CA PRO A 457 3.69 -13.46 -6.86
C PRO A 457 4.34 -12.29 -7.61
N GLY A 458 4.49 -11.15 -6.91
CA GLY A 458 5.07 -9.94 -7.49
C GLY A 458 4.14 -9.12 -8.39
N THR A 459 2.86 -9.49 -8.52
CA THR A 459 1.89 -8.70 -9.29
C THR A 459 1.79 -7.26 -8.76
N PRO A 460 1.87 -6.23 -9.62
CA PRO A 460 1.57 -4.86 -9.22
C PRO A 460 0.13 -4.73 -8.72
N MET A 461 -0.04 -4.27 -7.50
CA MET A 461 -1.36 -4.08 -6.89
C MET A 461 -1.43 -2.73 -6.20
N ASN A 462 -2.63 -2.16 -6.15
CA ASN A 462 -2.89 -0.99 -5.33
C ASN A 462 -2.79 -1.40 -3.86
N THR A 463 -2.21 -0.52 -3.06
CA THR A 463 -2.13 -0.72 -1.61
C THR A 463 -3.02 0.31 -0.92
N GLN A 464 -3.88 -0.18 -0.04
CA GLN A 464 -4.65 0.67 0.85
C GLN A 464 -4.07 0.55 2.25
N VAL A 465 -3.75 1.69 2.83
CA VAL A 465 -3.26 1.76 4.21
C VAL A 465 -4.40 2.24 5.08
N THR A 466 -4.88 1.37 5.96
CA THR A 466 -5.92 1.71 6.93
C THR A 466 -5.27 1.93 8.28
N TYR A 467 -5.43 3.13 8.81
CA TYR A 467 -4.97 3.49 10.14
C TYR A 467 -6.08 3.24 11.15
N LEU A 468 -5.80 2.40 12.13
CA LEU A 468 -6.72 2.15 13.23
C LEU A 468 -6.50 3.20 14.33
N PRO A 469 -7.56 3.67 14.99
CA PRO A 469 -7.43 4.65 16.07
C PRO A 469 -6.67 4.04 17.25
N ALA A 470 -5.87 4.85 17.93
CA ALA A 470 -5.26 4.46 19.19
C ALA A 470 -6.34 4.13 20.24
N SER A 471 -6.09 3.13 21.08
CA SER A 471 -7.00 2.77 22.16
C SER A 471 -7.01 3.86 23.26
N LYS A 472 -8.09 3.93 24.02
CA LYS A 472 -8.08 4.73 25.26
C LYS A 472 -7.06 4.16 26.25
N PRO A 473 -6.46 5.02 27.10
CA PRO A 473 -5.52 4.55 28.11
C PRO A 473 -6.15 3.51 29.05
N THR A 474 -5.38 2.49 29.32
CA THR A 474 -5.70 1.43 30.28
C THR A 474 -4.52 1.21 31.23
N HIS A 475 -4.73 0.49 32.33
CA HIS A 475 -3.67 0.16 33.29
C HIS A 475 -2.93 1.37 33.85
N TRP A 476 -3.65 2.16 34.64
CA TRP A 476 -3.07 3.28 35.40
C TRP A 476 -2.26 2.76 36.58
N SER A 477 -1.07 3.32 36.78
CA SER A 477 -0.23 3.08 37.94
C SER A 477 0.30 4.41 38.45
N GLY A 478 0.27 4.61 39.77
CA GLY A 478 0.72 5.85 40.38
C GLY A 478 1.33 5.59 41.78
#